data_976ef213360d4b88d4e8c8addfcbd7ac
#
_entry.id   976ef213360d4b88d4e8c8addfcbd7ac
#
_cell.length_a   1.000
_cell.length_b   1.000
_cell.length_c   1.000
_cell.angle_alpha   90.00
_cell.angle_beta   90.00
_cell.angle_gamma   90.00
#
_symmetry.space_group_name_H-M   'P 1'
#
loop_
_entity.id
_entity.type
_entity.pdbx_description
1 polymer ?
#
loop_
_entity_poly.entity_id
_entity_poly.type
_entity_poly.pdbx_seq_one_letter_code
_entity_poly.pdbx_strand_id
1 'polypeptide(L)'
;MISDIEVIIEKFKKGEMVILVDDEDRENEGDLIVSSQYLTPEHINFMITYAKGLVCAPIAKDVAKKLKLSLMQGIDNEEDTQFTTSVDLMGDGVSTGISADDRFKTIKGLSDPNATRDDFKVPGHVFPLQAMDGGVLRRAGHTEAAVDLCLVADHYPVAVICEIINDDGSMARIDDLIEFSAKHNVAIGTIKDLIEYRLKLSNPVSLVSSAKVPTDYGEFTAHVYKDNNDNTEHIALTYKDYLQGESSMVRVHSECLTGDVFSSNKCDCGYQLNNAMETIVKNGSGVILYMRGHEGRGIGLGNKIKAYSLQDEGADTVEANLKLGFEMDQRDYGTGALILRDLGITNMNLLTNNPNKRAGLEGFGLNIVKRTPLKGKITNENSSYLDTKENKMGHNFNEE
;
A
#
# COMPACT_ATOMS: atom_id res chain seq x y z
N MET A 1 -23.09 -0.26 14.00
CA MET A 1 -21.94 -0.47 14.94
C MET A 1 -20.92 -1.31 14.22
N ILE A 2 -19.64 -0.93 14.25
CA ILE A 2 -18.53 -1.69 13.66
C ILE A 2 -18.38 -3.01 14.42
N SER A 3 -18.24 -4.11 13.71
CA SER A 3 -18.09 -5.46 14.24
C SER A 3 -16.61 -5.81 14.44
N ASP A 4 -16.32 -6.68 15.39
CA ASP A 4 -14.99 -7.25 15.55
C ASP A 4 -14.60 -8.03 14.28
N ILE A 5 -13.31 -8.06 13.96
CA ILE A 5 -12.82 -8.65 12.71
C ILE A 5 -13.07 -10.16 12.63
N GLU A 6 -13.06 -10.86 13.77
CA GLU A 6 -13.38 -12.28 13.86
C GLU A 6 -14.83 -12.56 13.42
N VAL A 7 -15.76 -11.64 13.73
CA VAL A 7 -17.18 -11.72 13.29
C VAL A 7 -17.26 -11.53 11.77
N ILE A 8 -16.51 -10.57 11.22
CA ILE A 8 -16.42 -10.34 9.77
C ILE A 8 -15.90 -11.60 9.05
N ILE A 9 -14.81 -12.17 9.54
CA ILE A 9 -14.18 -13.37 8.97
C ILE A 9 -15.16 -14.56 9.03
N GLU A 10 -15.83 -14.79 10.15
CA GLU A 10 -16.78 -15.89 10.30
C GLU A 10 -18.00 -15.74 9.37
N LYS A 11 -18.52 -14.54 9.17
CA LYS A 11 -19.59 -14.26 8.20
C LYS A 11 -19.13 -14.49 6.77
N PHE A 12 -17.96 -13.92 6.41
CA PHE A 12 -17.38 -14.08 5.09
C PHE A 12 -17.11 -15.56 4.77
N LYS A 13 -16.61 -16.32 5.73
CA LYS A 13 -16.37 -17.77 5.62
C LYS A 13 -17.64 -18.57 5.36
N LYS A 14 -18.79 -18.09 5.82
CA LYS A 14 -20.11 -18.68 5.55
C LYS A 14 -20.71 -18.25 4.20
N GLY A 15 -20.02 -17.36 3.47
CA GLY A 15 -20.49 -16.85 2.17
C GLY A 15 -21.36 -15.61 2.28
N GLU A 16 -21.50 -15.01 3.48
CA GLU A 16 -22.21 -13.75 3.63
C GLU A 16 -21.37 -12.57 3.05
N MET A 17 -22.04 -11.58 2.46
CA MET A 17 -21.39 -10.31 2.14
C MET A 17 -21.03 -9.57 3.43
N VAL A 18 -19.89 -8.87 3.41
CA VAL A 18 -19.42 -7.99 4.48
C VAL A 18 -19.03 -6.64 3.90
N ILE A 19 -18.93 -5.63 4.76
CA ILE A 19 -18.37 -4.32 4.41
C ILE A 19 -17.03 -4.19 5.14
N LEU A 20 -15.99 -3.77 4.42
CA LEU A 20 -14.77 -3.26 5.02
C LEU A 20 -14.61 -1.78 4.67
N VAL A 21 -14.12 -1.02 5.66
CA VAL A 21 -13.85 0.41 5.54
C VAL A 21 -12.34 0.61 5.68
N ASP A 22 -11.77 1.43 4.83
CA ASP A 22 -10.36 1.82 4.92
C ASP A 22 -10.16 3.06 5.81
N ASP A 23 -8.92 3.52 5.90
CA ASP A 23 -8.54 4.64 6.77
C ASP A 23 -9.07 5.97 6.22
N GLU A 24 -9.42 6.91 7.14
CA GLU A 24 -9.90 8.25 6.78
C GLU A 24 -8.87 9.06 5.98
N ASP A 25 -7.58 8.80 6.22
CA ASP A 25 -6.46 9.46 5.53
C ASP A 25 -6.10 8.78 4.19
N ARG A 26 -6.78 7.68 3.79
CA ARG A 26 -6.59 6.99 2.52
C ARG A 26 -7.73 7.37 1.52
N GLU A 27 -8.71 6.51 1.30
CA GLU A 27 -9.87 6.78 0.44
C GLU A 27 -11.08 7.18 1.27
N ASN A 28 -11.12 6.72 2.53
CA ASN A 28 -12.24 6.88 3.45
C ASN A 28 -13.55 6.35 2.86
N GLU A 29 -13.50 5.14 2.31
CA GLU A 29 -14.59 4.49 1.59
C GLU A 29 -14.92 3.14 2.21
N GLY A 30 -16.04 2.56 1.81
CA GLY A 30 -16.44 1.22 2.23
C GLY A 30 -16.92 0.39 1.05
N ASP A 31 -16.38 -0.83 0.94
CA ASP A 31 -16.75 -1.78 -0.09
C ASP A 31 -17.56 -2.94 0.46
N LEU A 32 -18.60 -3.33 -0.28
CA LEU A 32 -19.19 -4.66 -0.15
C LEU A 32 -18.21 -5.70 -0.68
N ILE A 33 -18.00 -6.75 0.09
CA ILE A 33 -17.05 -7.84 -0.26
C ILE A 33 -17.74 -9.18 -0.11
N VAL A 34 -17.57 -10.07 -1.10
CA VAL A 34 -18.02 -11.48 -1.03
C VAL A 34 -17.00 -12.39 -1.72
N SER A 35 -16.83 -13.60 -1.20
CA SER A 35 -15.98 -14.61 -1.84
C SER A 35 -16.59 -15.11 -3.15
N SER A 36 -15.76 -15.26 -4.20
CA SER A 36 -16.19 -15.89 -5.45
C SER A 36 -16.72 -17.31 -5.25
N GLN A 37 -16.28 -18.03 -4.22
CA GLN A 37 -16.73 -19.39 -3.90
C GLN A 37 -18.23 -19.45 -3.63
N TYR A 38 -18.78 -18.45 -2.94
CA TYR A 38 -20.20 -18.36 -2.57
C TYR A 38 -20.98 -17.33 -3.38
N LEU A 39 -20.34 -16.73 -4.39
CA LEU A 39 -20.97 -15.73 -5.24
C LEU A 39 -22.21 -16.31 -5.93
N THR A 40 -23.25 -15.52 -6.04
CA THR A 40 -24.49 -15.80 -6.80
C THR A 40 -24.86 -14.59 -7.67
N PRO A 41 -25.73 -14.75 -8.69
CA PRO A 41 -26.24 -13.62 -9.46
C PRO A 41 -26.97 -12.57 -8.59
N GLU A 42 -27.61 -12.99 -7.50
CA GLU A 42 -28.30 -12.10 -6.55
C GLU A 42 -27.31 -11.20 -5.82
N HIS A 43 -26.10 -11.68 -5.49
CA HIS A 43 -25.05 -10.85 -4.90
C HIS A 43 -24.62 -9.73 -5.87
N ILE A 44 -24.39 -10.05 -7.14
CA ILE A 44 -24.07 -9.04 -8.16
C ILE A 44 -25.24 -8.05 -8.31
N ASN A 45 -26.48 -8.57 -8.37
CA ASN A 45 -27.65 -7.69 -8.48
C ASN A 45 -27.82 -6.80 -7.25
N PHE A 46 -27.52 -7.28 -6.05
CA PHE A 46 -27.52 -6.49 -4.82
C PHE A 46 -26.48 -5.35 -4.91
N MET A 47 -25.23 -5.66 -5.30
CA MET A 47 -24.16 -4.69 -5.45
C MET A 47 -24.55 -3.55 -6.41
N ILE A 48 -25.00 -3.88 -7.61
CA ILE A 48 -25.36 -2.86 -8.61
C ILE A 48 -26.63 -2.06 -8.25
N THR A 49 -27.51 -2.63 -7.43
CA THR A 49 -28.75 -1.97 -7.03
C THR A 49 -28.56 -1.05 -5.83
N TYR A 50 -27.83 -1.50 -4.84
CA TYR A 50 -27.73 -0.83 -3.54
C TYR A 50 -26.38 -0.18 -3.28
N ALA A 51 -25.25 -0.82 -3.67
CA ALA A 51 -23.95 -0.21 -3.53
C ALA A 51 -23.63 0.77 -4.67
N LYS A 52 -24.00 0.45 -5.92
CA LYS A 52 -23.93 1.32 -7.11
C LYS A 52 -22.52 1.61 -7.64
N GLY A 53 -21.48 1.14 -6.96
CA GLY A 53 -20.10 1.27 -7.37
C GLY A 53 -19.71 0.38 -8.56
N LEU A 54 -18.43 0.31 -8.86
CA LEU A 54 -17.90 -0.55 -9.90
C LEU A 54 -17.71 -1.97 -9.36
N VAL A 55 -18.44 -2.94 -9.90
CA VAL A 55 -18.24 -4.34 -9.53
C VAL A 55 -16.89 -4.83 -10.09
N CYS A 56 -15.92 -5.03 -9.21
CA CYS A 56 -14.59 -5.49 -9.52
C CYS A 56 -14.31 -6.89 -8.94
N ALA A 57 -13.31 -7.57 -9.48
CA ALA A 57 -12.90 -8.89 -9.03
C ALA A 57 -11.44 -8.88 -8.51
N PRO A 58 -11.19 -8.62 -7.21
CA PRO A 58 -9.88 -8.84 -6.60
C PRO A 58 -9.40 -10.27 -6.79
N ILE A 59 -8.17 -10.41 -7.27
CA ILE A 59 -7.52 -11.71 -7.51
C ILE A 59 -6.10 -11.68 -6.97
N ALA A 60 -5.63 -12.81 -6.44
CA ALA A 60 -4.23 -12.95 -6.08
C ALA A 60 -3.32 -12.85 -7.32
N LYS A 61 -2.10 -12.37 -7.13
CA LYS A 61 -1.11 -12.20 -8.20
C LYS A 61 -0.82 -13.49 -8.97
N ASP A 62 -0.80 -14.63 -8.29
CA ASP A 62 -0.61 -15.93 -8.94
C ASP A 62 -1.78 -16.29 -9.87
N VAL A 63 -3.01 -15.91 -9.51
CA VAL A 63 -4.19 -16.09 -10.37
C VAL A 63 -4.07 -15.18 -11.60
N ALA A 64 -3.72 -13.90 -11.42
CA ALA A 64 -3.49 -12.98 -12.53
C ALA A 64 -2.40 -13.50 -13.49
N LYS A 65 -1.27 -13.98 -12.94
CA LYS A 65 -0.16 -14.56 -13.71
C LYS A 65 -0.58 -15.82 -14.46
N LYS A 66 -1.30 -16.73 -13.82
CA LYS A 66 -1.83 -17.94 -14.44
C LYS A 66 -2.73 -17.64 -15.63
N LEU A 67 -3.63 -16.67 -15.47
CA LEU A 67 -4.57 -16.22 -16.51
C LEU A 67 -3.93 -15.22 -17.50
N LYS A 68 -2.64 -14.90 -17.34
CA LYS A 68 -1.90 -13.93 -18.18
C LYS A 68 -2.64 -12.60 -18.34
N LEU A 69 -3.24 -12.12 -17.24
CA LEU A 69 -3.90 -10.82 -17.19
C LEU A 69 -2.83 -9.75 -16.99
N SER A 70 -2.74 -8.82 -17.95
CA SER A 70 -1.79 -7.70 -17.87
C SER A 70 -2.46 -6.52 -17.17
N LEU A 71 -1.68 -5.75 -16.42
CA LEU A 71 -2.12 -4.46 -15.89
C LEU A 71 -2.50 -3.51 -17.04
N MET A 72 -3.46 -2.63 -16.81
CA MET A 72 -3.80 -1.58 -17.74
C MET A 72 -2.65 -0.60 -17.90
N GLN A 73 -2.54 0.04 -19.08
CA GLN A 73 -1.56 1.11 -19.30
C GLN A 73 -1.88 2.33 -18.43
N GLY A 74 -0.86 2.94 -17.85
CA GLY A 74 -0.99 4.11 -16.98
C GLY A 74 -1.22 3.78 -15.51
N ILE A 75 -1.19 2.51 -15.12
CA ILE A 75 -1.07 2.10 -13.73
C ILE A 75 0.42 2.11 -13.41
N ASP A 76 0.84 3.17 -12.80
CA ASP A 76 2.24 3.52 -12.70
C ASP A 76 2.76 3.46 -11.25
N ASN A 77 1.91 3.15 -10.26
CA ASN A 77 2.27 3.17 -8.85
C ASN A 77 1.73 1.92 -8.12
N GLU A 78 2.56 1.25 -7.32
CA GLU A 78 2.12 0.11 -6.49
C GLU A 78 1.03 0.51 -5.47
N GLU A 79 0.94 1.80 -5.12
CA GLU A 79 -0.12 2.32 -4.26
C GLU A 79 -1.46 2.49 -5.00
N ASP A 80 -1.45 2.59 -6.35
CA ASP A 80 -2.66 2.69 -7.15
C ASP A 80 -3.39 1.33 -7.22
N THR A 81 -4.69 1.38 -7.49
CA THR A 81 -5.46 0.17 -7.70
C THR A 81 -5.01 -0.55 -8.97
N GLN A 82 -4.51 -1.77 -8.83
CA GLN A 82 -3.88 -2.56 -9.88
C GLN A 82 -4.93 -3.18 -10.84
N PHE A 83 -5.60 -2.33 -11.62
CA PHE A 83 -6.53 -2.79 -12.64
C PHE A 83 -5.81 -3.62 -13.70
N THR A 84 -6.35 -4.81 -13.97
CA THR A 84 -5.97 -5.58 -15.16
C THR A 84 -6.91 -5.29 -16.32
N THR A 85 -6.55 -5.73 -17.53
CA THR A 85 -7.49 -5.69 -18.66
C THR A 85 -8.79 -6.40 -18.30
N SER A 86 -9.93 -5.76 -18.60
CA SER A 86 -11.26 -6.32 -18.32
C SER A 86 -11.54 -7.57 -19.14
N VAL A 87 -12.35 -8.48 -18.61
CA VAL A 87 -12.62 -9.78 -19.20
C VAL A 87 -14.11 -10.14 -19.21
N ASP A 88 -14.49 -11.02 -20.14
CA ASP A 88 -15.75 -11.77 -20.11
C ASP A 88 -15.44 -13.26 -20.35
N LEU A 89 -16.11 -14.16 -19.62
CA LEU A 89 -15.99 -15.60 -19.87
C LEU A 89 -16.59 -15.93 -21.24
N MET A 90 -15.91 -16.79 -22.01
CA MET A 90 -16.40 -17.28 -23.29
C MET A 90 -17.18 -18.59 -23.09
N GLY A 91 -18.36 -18.68 -23.64
CA GLY A 91 -19.22 -19.86 -23.49
C GLY A 91 -20.10 -19.79 -22.25
N ASP A 92 -20.51 -20.93 -21.72
CA ASP A 92 -21.36 -21.12 -20.54
C ASP A 92 -22.65 -20.28 -20.48
N GLY A 93 -23.15 -19.89 -21.67
CA GLY A 93 -24.34 -19.06 -21.79
C GLY A 93 -24.12 -17.60 -21.40
N VAL A 94 -22.89 -17.10 -21.37
CA VAL A 94 -22.58 -15.67 -21.29
C VAL A 94 -23.01 -15.01 -22.59
N SER A 95 -23.77 -13.91 -22.47
CA SER A 95 -24.33 -13.19 -23.62
C SER A 95 -23.50 -11.94 -23.96
N THR A 96 -23.90 -10.78 -23.45
CA THR A 96 -23.20 -9.52 -23.67
C THR A 96 -22.11 -9.25 -22.63
N GLY A 97 -22.10 -9.96 -21.52
CA GLY A 97 -21.11 -9.85 -20.43
C GLY A 97 -21.54 -8.93 -19.27
N ILE A 98 -22.52 -8.03 -19.47
CA ILE A 98 -22.86 -7.01 -18.48
C ILE A 98 -23.97 -7.39 -17.49
N SER A 99 -24.81 -8.38 -17.81
CA SER A 99 -25.88 -8.79 -16.89
C SER A 99 -25.30 -9.31 -15.55
N ALA A 100 -26.12 -9.31 -14.49
CA ALA A 100 -25.71 -9.88 -13.21
C ALA A 100 -25.28 -11.36 -13.36
N ASP A 101 -25.99 -12.12 -14.16
CA ASP A 101 -25.69 -13.52 -14.45
C ASP A 101 -24.39 -13.67 -15.27
N ASP A 102 -24.18 -12.85 -16.30
CA ASP A 102 -22.95 -12.90 -17.11
C ASP A 102 -21.71 -12.55 -16.29
N ARG A 103 -21.79 -11.49 -15.44
CA ARG A 103 -20.68 -11.11 -14.53
C ARG A 103 -20.43 -12.17 -13.48
N PHE A 104 -21.48 -12.75 -12.92
CA PHE A 104 -21.38 -13.89 -12.01
C PHE A 104 -20.59 -15.04 -12.66
N LYS A 105 -20.97 -15.48 -13.87
CA LYS A 105 -20.30 -16.54 -14.60
C LYS A 105 -18.84 -16.20 -14.90
N THR A 106 -18.56 -14.98 -15.30
CA THR A 106 -17.19 -14.52 -15.56
C THR A 106 -16.32 -14.59 -14.30
N ILE A 107 -16.83 -14.13 -13.16
CA ILE A 107 -16.09 -14.17 -11.89
C ILE A 107 -15.91 -15.61 -11.39
N LYS A 108 -16.91 -16.47 -11.58
CA LYS A 108 -16.78 -17.91 -11.30
C LYS A 108 -15.71 -18.55 -12.19
N GLY A 109 -15.61 -18.16 -13.46
CA GLY A 109 -14.54 -18.56 -14.35
C GLY A 109 -13.17 -18.13 -13.86
N LEU A 110 -13.01 -16.89 -13.37
CA LEU A 110 -11.76 -16.40 -12.77
C LEU A 110 -11.32 -17.23 -11.55
N SER A 111 -12.28 -17.82 -10.83
CA SER A 111 -12.01 -18.65 -9.66
C SER A 111 -11.89 -20.14 -9.95
N ASP A 112 -11.99 -20.57 -11.22
CA ASP A 112 -11.75 -21.95 -11.59
C ASP A 112 -10.24 -22.25 -11.61
N PRO A 113 -9.77 -23.23 -10.80
CA PRO A 113 -8.37 -23.65 -10.82
C PRO A 113 -7.89 -24.18 -12.17
N ASN A 114 -8.78 -24.60 -13.06
CA ASN A 114 -8.45 -25.12 -14.39
C ASN A 114 -8.56 -24.07 -15.49
N ALA A 115 -9.12 -22.89 -15.22
CA ALA A 115 -9.26 -21.83 -16.21
C ALA A 115 -7.92 -21.39 -16.78
N THR A 116 -7.94 -21.03 -18.05
CA THR A 116 -6.79 -20.55 -18.82
C THR A 116 -7.11 -19.18 -19.42
N ARG A 117 -6.11 -18.52 -20.00
CA ARG A 117 -6.31 -17.26 -20.72
C ARG A 117 -7.32 -17.35 -21.85
N ASP A 118 -7.37 -18.50 -22.52
CA ASP A 118 -8.18 -18.73 -23.72
C ASP A 118 -9.68 -18.88 -23.40
N ASP A 119 -10.03 -19.03 -22.12
CA ASP A 119 -11.43 -19.08 -21.66
C ASP A 119 -12.06 -17.68 -21.56
N PHE A 120 -11.26 -16.60 -21.74
CA PHE A 120 -11.72 -15.24 -21.55
C PHE A 120 -11.52 -14.37 -22.78
N LYS A 121 -12.58 -13.64 -23.15
CA LYS A 121 -12.52 -12.53 -24.10
C LYS A 121 -11.96 -11.29 -23.41
N VAL A 122 -11.13 -10.51 -24.12
CA VAL A 122 -10.57 -9.23 -23.69
C VAL A 122 -10.74 -8.20 -24.80
N PRO A 123 -11.19 -6.99 -24.52
CA PRO A 123 -11.76 -6.53 -23.25
C PRO A 123 -13.15 -7.11 -22.99
N GLY A 124 -13.58 -7.05 -21.72
CA GLY A 124 -14.89 -7.47 -21.26
C GLY A 124 -15.52 -6.49 -20.27
N HIS A 125 -16.43 -6.97 -19.42
CA HIS A 125 -17.22 -6.15 -18.49
C HIS A 125 -16.88 -6.40 -17.00
N VAL A 126 -16.05 -7.38 -16.68
CA VAL A 126 -15.51 -7.61 -15.34
C VAL A 126 -14.08 -7.11 -15.29
N PHE A 127 -13.74 -6.34 -14.27
CA PHE A 127 -12.42 -5.78 -14.03
C PHE A 127 -11.70 -6.56 -12.93
N PRO A 128 -10.78 -7.48 -13.28
CA PRO A 128 -9.95 -8.11 -12.27
C PRO A 128 -8.95 -7.08 -11.71
N LEU A 129 -8.79 -7.08 -10.37
CA LEU A 129 -7.82 -6.24 -9.66
C LEU A 129 -6.75 -7.17 -9.07
N GLN A 130 -5.50 -6.95 -9.45
CA GLN A 130 -4.41 -7.76 -8.93
C GLN A 130 -4.00 -7.27 -7.54
N ALA A 131 -4.17 -8.10 -6.51
CA ALA A 131 -3.69 -7.80 -5.17
C ALA A 131 -2.15 -7.89 -5.10
N MET A 132 -1.57 -7.07 -4.23
CA MET A 132 -0.14 -7.10 -3.92
C MET A 132 0.22 -8.36 -3.13
N ASP A 133 1.42 -8.91 -3.40
CA ASP A 133 1.99 -9.97 -2.57
C ASP A 133 2.18 -9.43 -1.13
N GLY A 134 1.71 -10.20 -0.14
CA GLY A 134 1.68 -9.76 1.26
C GLY A 134 0.33 -9.19 1.71
N GLY A 135 -0.61 -8.93 0.77
CA GLY A 135 -1.99 -8.52 1.08
C GLY A 135 -2.06 -7.19 1.80
N VAL A 136 -2.98 -7.08 2.78
CA VAL A 136 -3.16 -5.84 3.57
C VAL A 136 -1.93 -5.43 4.38
N LEU A 137 -0.99 -6.35 4.60
CA LEU A 137 0.29 -6.05 5.25
C LEU A 137 1.30 -5.37 4.31
N ARG A 138 0.98 -5.29 3.02
CA ARG A 138 1.76 -4.57 2.00
C ARG A 138 1.06 -3.30 1.55
N ARG A 139 -0.23 -3.37 1.24
CA ARG A 139 -1.08 -2.26 0.83
C ARG A 139 -2.43 -2.35 1.56
N ALA A 140 -2.76 -1.34 2.36
CA ALA A 140 -3.98 -1.30 3.18
C ALA A 140 -5.22 -0.93 2.35
N GLY A 141 -5.45 -1.61 1.21
CA GLY A 141 -6.55 -1.33 0.27
C GLY A 141 -7.60 -2.45 0.25
N HIS A 142 -8.78 -2.13 -0.29
CA HIS A 142 -9.91 -3.05 -0.41
C HIS A 142 -9.60 -4.28 -1.26
N THR A 143 -8.78 -4.13 -2.32
CA THR A 143 -8.31 -5.23 -3.18
C THR A 143 -7.56 -6.28 -2.38
N GLU A 144 -6.57 -5.85 -1.59
CA GLU A 144 -5.77 -6.70 -0.73
C GLU A 144 -6.61 -7.32 0.39
N ALA A 145 -7.50 -6.49 1.00
CA ALA A 145 -8.38 -6.93 2.07
C ALA A 145 -9.33 -8.05 1.60
N ALA A 146 -9.87 -7.95 0.40
CA ALA A 146 -10.76 -8.97 -0.15
C ALA A 146 -10.03 -10.29 -0.43
N VAL A 147 -8.80 -10.25 -0.96
CA VAL A 147 -7.98 -11.45 -1.17
C VAL A 147 -7.53 -12.05 0.17
N ASP A 148 -7.14 -11.22 1.13
CA ASP A 148 -6.76 -11.68 2.47
C ASP A 148 -7.92 -12.33 3.22
N LEU A 149 -9.14 -11.80 3.13
CA LEU A 149 -10.33 -12.46 3.67
C LEU A 149 -10.53 -13.85 3.04
N CYS A 150 -10.31 -13.99 1.72
CA CYS A 150 -10.36 -15.32 1.07
C CYS A 150 -9.32 -16.26 1.67
N LEU A 151 -8.06 -15.82 1.81
CA LEU A 151 -6.97 -16.65 2.34
C LEU A 151 -7.22 -17.05 3.81
N VAL A 152 -7.67 -16.11 4.64
CA VAL A 152 -8.00 -16.37 6.06
C VAL A 152 -9.21 -17.30 6.19
N ALA A 153 -10.15 -17.24 5.25
CA ALA A 153 -11.32 -18.11 5.21
C ALA A 153 -11.06 -19.49 4.58
N ASP A 154 -9.84 -19.75 4.08
CA ASP A 154 -9.48 -20.95 3.31
C ASP A 154 -10.31 -21.08 2.01
N HIS A 155 -10.56 -19.95 1.36
CA HIS A 155 -11.22 -19.87 0.06
C HIS A 155 -10.21 -19.64 -1.06
N TYR A 156 -10.61 -19.96 -2.30
CA TYR A 156 -9.80 -19.61 -3.48
C TYR A 156 -9.63 -18.08 -3.55
N PRO A 157 -8.41 -17.55 -3.79
CA PRO A 157 -8.09 -16.14 -3.61
C PRO A 157 -8.62 -15.25 -4.75
N VAL A 158 -9.92 -15.28 -4.92
CA VAL A 158 -10.74 -14.45 -5.82
C VAL A 158 -11.98 -14.00 -5.05
N ALA A 159 -12.20 -12.71 -5.02
CA ALA A 159 -13.39 -12.10 -4.39
C ALA A 159 -14.13 -11.17 -5.36
N VAL A 160 -15.20 -10.59 -4.90
CA VAL A 160 -15.92 -9.49 -5.57
C VAL A 160 -16.00 -8.33 -4.60
N ILE A 161 -15.72 -7.14 -5.09
CA ILE A 161 -15.90 -5.89 -4.35
C ILE A 161 -16.78 -4.92 -5.15
N CYS A 162 -17.40 -4.01 -4.41
CA CYS A 162 -18.17 -2.91 -4.99
C CYS A 162 -18.24 -1.78 -3.97
N GLU A 163 -17.81 -0.59 -4.35
CA GLU A 163 -17.86 0.62 -3.53
C GLU A 163 -19.31 1.01 -3.25
N ILE A 164 -19.57 1.55 -2.04
CA ILE A 164 -20.91 2.01 -1.64
C ILE A 164 -21.01 3.50 -1.90
N ILE A 165 -21.98 3.86 -2.74
CA ILE A 165 -22.28 5.21 -3.20
C ILE A 165 -23.66 5.64 -2.69
N ASN A 166 -23.76 6.86 -2.14
CA ASN A 166 -25.00 7.48 -1.69
C ASN A 166 -26.00 7.75 -2.85
N ASP A 167 -27.26 8.01 -2.53
CA ASP A 167 -28.29 8.29 -3.53
C ASP A 167 -28.05 9.56 -4.34
N ASP A 168 -27.27 10.50 -3.79
CA ASP A 168 -26.87 11.74 -4.46
C ASP A 168 -25.62 11.60 -5.34
N GLY A 169 -24.99 10.41 -5.34
CA GLY A 169 -23.78 10.10 -6.12
C GLY A 169 -22.48 10.38 -5.38
N SER A 170 -22.50 10.86 -4.14
CA SER A 170 -21.32 10.98 -3.30
C SER A 170 -20.89 9.63 -2.73
N MET A 171 -19.60 9.48 -2.39
CA MET A 171 -19.11 8.27 -1.73
C MET A 171 -19.69 8.18 -0.31
N ALA A 172 -20.20 7.01 0.07
CA ALA A 172 -20.63 6.75 1.43
C ALA A 172 -19.44 6.77 2.41
N ARG A 173 -19.62 7.49 3.53
CA ARG A 173 -18.61 7.60 4.60
C ARG A 173 -19.08 6.79 5.80
N ILE A 174 -18.29 6.72 6.84
CA ILE A 174 -18.49 5.81 7.97
C ILE A 174 -19.94 5.86 8.54
N ASP A 175 -20.52 7.05 8.69
CA ASP A 175 -21.89 7.19 9.20
C ASP A 175 -22.93 6.61 8.24
N ASP A 176 -22.79 6.89 6.92
CA ASP A 176 -23.65 6.35 5.87
C ASP A 176 -23.50 4.83 5.78
N LEU A 177 -22.28 4.32 5.92
CA LEU A 177 -21.96 2.88 5.88
C LEU A 177 -22.56 2.13 7.08
N ILE A 178 -22.59 2.75 8.25
CA ILE A 178 -23.27 2.19 9.44
C ILE A 178 -24.79 2.11 9.21
N GLU A 179 -25.38 3.14 8.60
CA GLU A 179 -26.81 3.13 8.23
C GLU A 179 -27.10 2.06 7.16
N PHE A 180 -26.28 1.98 6.12
CA PHE A 180 -26.37 0.95 5.08
C PHE A 180 -26.26 -0.46 5.68
N SER A 181 -25.29 -0.70 6.54
CA SER A 181 -25.08 -1.95 7.28
C SER A 181 -26.35 -2.36 8.05
N ALA A 182 -26.92 -1.43 8.82
CA ALA A 182 -28.14 -1.68 9.59
C ALA A 182 -29.36 -1.96 8.70
N LYS A 183 -29.54 -1.17 7.63
CA LYS A 183 -30.65 -1.29 6.68
C LYS A 183 -30.66 -2.63 5.94
N HIS A 184 -29.48 -3.09 5.55
CA HIS A 184 -29.33 -4.29 4.72
C HIS A 184 -28.86 -5.53 5.50
N ASN A 185 -28.66 -5.40 6.82
CA ASN A 185 -28.17 -6.47 7.70
C ASN A 185 -26.84 -7.07 7.22
N VAL A 186 -25.91 -6.22 6.75
CA VAL A 186 -24.56 -6.59 6.32
C VAL A 186 -23.57 -6.16 7.41
N ALA A 187 -22.71 -7.06 7.86
CA ALA A 187 -21.72 -6.72 8.89
C ALA A 187 -20.65 -5.76 8.33
N ILE A 188 -20.24 -4.80 9.14
CA ILE A 188 -19.21 -3.80 8.80
C ILE A 188 -18.02 -3.92 9.73
N GLY A 189 -16.80 -3.95 9.19
CA GLY A 189 -15.51 -3.96 9.89
C GLY A 189 -14.54 -2.98 9.25
N THR A 190 -13.27 -2.98 9.72
CA THR A 190 -12.23 -2.10 9.19
C THR A 190 -11.06 -2.90 8.61
N ILE A 191 -10.38 -2.34 7.59
CA ILE A 191 -9.12 -2.89 7.08
C ILE A 191 -8.04 -2.85 8.15
N LYS A 192 -8.05 -1.84 9.02
CA LYS A 192 -7.15 -1.73 10.17
C LYS A 192 -7.23 -2.95 11.10
N ASP A 193 -8.44 -3.39 11.44
CA ASP A 193 -8.63 -4.57 12.30
C ASP A 193 -8.18 -5.85 11.59
N LEU A 194 -8.37 -5.93 10.26
CA LEU A 194 -7.87 -7.05 9.45
C LEU A 194 -6.33 -7.08 9.42
N ILE A 195 -5.67 -5.93 9.32
CA ILE A 195 -4.21 -5.82 9.44
C ILE A 195 -3.75 -6.34 10.80
N GLU A 196 -4.40 -5.93 11.88
CA GLU A 196 -4.06 -6.40 13.22
C GLU A 196 -4.27 -7.91 13.38
N TYR A 197 -5.33 -8.43 12.82
CA TYR A 197 -5.58 -9.88 12.79
C TYR A 197 -4.50 -10.63 12.01
N ARG A 198 -4.14 -10.15 10.82
CA ARG A 198 -3.09 -10.74 9.98
C ARG A 198 -1.72 -10.73 10.68
N LEU A 199 -1.38 -9.65 11.39
CA LEU A 199 -0.13 -9.54 12.17
C LEU A 199 -0.06 -10.55 13.31
N LYS A 200 -1.19 -10.89 13.93
CA LYS A 200 -1.24 -11.96 14.95
C LYS A 200 -1.00 -13.35 14.35
N LEU A 201 -1.42 -13.57 13.10
CA LEU A 201 -1.23 -14.86 12.41
C LEU A 201 0.20 -15.03 11.87
N SER A 202 0.76 -13.98 11.29
CA SER A 202 2.12 -14.03 10.74
C SER A 202 2.66 -12.60 10.59
N ASN A 203 3.77 -12.29 11.27
CA ASN A 203 4.48 -11.05 11.05
C ASN A 203 5.43 -11.22 9.84
N PRO A 204 5.25 -10.47 8.73
CA PRO A 204 6.12 -10.58 7.56
C PRO A 204 7.53 -10.03 7.80
N VAL A 205 7.76 -9.31 8.91
CA VAL A 205 9.08 -8.86 9.30
C VAL A 205 9.59 -9.61 10.51
N SER A 206 10.88 -9.92 10.53
CA SER A 206 11.53 -10.61 11.63
C SER A 206 12.83 -9.91 12.04
N LEU A 207 13.00 -9.70 13.35
CA LEU A 207 14.26 -9.20 13.89
C LEU A 207 15.34 -10.27 13.76
N VAL A 208 16.40 -9.98 12.99
CA VAL A 208 17.53 -10.89 12.76
C VAL A 208 18.55 -10.77 13.88
N SER A 209 18.98 -9.54 14.19
CA SER A 209 19.95 -9.27 15.25
C SER A 209 19.95 -7.82 15.67
N SER A 210 20.54 -7.54 16.84
CA SER A 210 20.75 -6.20 17.36
C SER A 210 22.14 -6.04 17.96
N ALA A 211 22.73 -4.86 17.76
CA ALA A 211 24.04 -4.53 18.33
C ALA A 211 24.18 -3.01 18.56
N LYS A 212 25.04 -2.63 19.48
CA LYS A 212 25.46 -1.23 19.64
C LYS A 212 26.38 -0.82 18.52
N VAL A 213 26.12 0.36 17.96
CA VAL A 213 26.92 0.95 16.88
C VAL A 213 27.29 2.38 17.29
N PRO A 214 28.53 2.61 17.72
CA PRO A 214 29.02 3.97 17.93
C PRO A 214 29.18 4.69 16.58
N THR A 215 28.70 5.93 16.51
CA THR A 215 28.80 6.80 15.35
C THR A 215 29.33 8.16 15.73
N ASP A 216 29.68 9.00 14.76
CA ASP A 216 30.12 10.38 15.01
C ASP A 216 29.03 11.23 15.69
N TYR A 217 27.75 10.80 15.62
CA TYR A 217 26.61 11.48 16.26
C TYR A 217 26.33 10.99 17.67
N GLY A 218 26.68 9.75 17.99
CA GLY A 218 26.43 9.08 19.27
C GLY A 218 26.35 7.57 19.12
N GLU A 219 26.14 6.87 20.24
CA GLU A 219 25.97 5.41 20.25
C GLU A 219 24.49 5.06 20.01
N PHE A 220 24.19 4.45 18.87
CA PHE A 220 22.87 3.89 18.52
C PHE A 220 22.85 2.39 18.79
N THR A 221 21.65 1.82 18.95
CA THR A 221 21.44 0.39 18.81
C THR A 221 20.89 0.11 17.41
N ALA A 222 21.62 -0.67 16.63
CA ALA A 222 21.19 -1.13 15.32
C ALA A 222 20.37 -2.41 15.47
N HIS A 223 19.22 -2.46 14.80
CA HIS A 223 18.35 -3.63 14.71
C HIS A 223 18.18 -3.98 13.23
N VAL A 224 18.63 -5.16 12.83
CA VAL A 224 18.44 -5.64 11.46
C VAL A 224 17.15 -6.44 11.39
N TYR A 225 16.26 -6.00 10.51
CA TYR A 225 15.01 -6.68 10.22
C TYR A 225 15.05 -7.28 8.82
N LYS A 226 14.46 -8.45 8.67
CA LYS A 226 14.28 -9.12 7.40
C LYS A 226 12.81 -9.10 7.01
N ASP A 227 12.52 -8.68 5.78
CA ASP A 227 11.23 -8.93 5.16
C ASP A 227 11.20 -10.38 4.67
N ASN A 228 10.25 -11.16 5.17
CA ASN A 228 10.13 -12.59 4.87
C ASN A 228 9.50 -12.85 3.48
N ASN A 229 8.92 -11.81 2.82
CA ASN A 229 8.32 -11.94 1.50
C ASN A 229 9.39 -11.92 0.39
N ASP A 230 10.35 -11.00 0.47
CA ASP A 230 11.38 -10.80 -0.56
C ASP A 230 12.82 -11.03 -0.07
N ASN A 231 12.99 -11.36 1.22
CA ASN A 231 14.27 -11.53 1.91
C ASN A 231 15.13 -10.26 2.01
N THR A 232 14.58 -9.07 1.76
CA THR A 232 15.31 -7.82 1.93
C THR A 232 15.57 -7.55 3.42
N GLU A 233 16.79 -7.13 3.74
CA GLU A 233 17.16 -6.71 5.08
C GLU A 233 17.12 -5.20 5.20
N HIS A 234 16.43 -4.70 6.23
CA HIS A 234 16.35 -3.29 6.60
C HIS A 234 17.07 -3.06 7.92
N ILE A 235 17.45 -1.81 8.21
CA ILE A 235 18.11 -1.49 9.49
C ILE A 235 17.39 -0.35 10.19
N ALA A 236 17.07 -0.56 11.46
CA ALA A 236 16.58 0.47 12.35
C ALA A 236 17.67 0.86 13.35
N LEU A 237 17.95 2.14 13.48
CA LEU A 237 18.88 2.69 14.48
C LEU A 237 18.04 3.37 15.57
N THR A 238 18.07 2.84 16.77
CA THR A 238 17.37 3.43 17.93
C THR A 238 18.36 4.19 18.80
N TYR A 239 17.97 5.35 19.28
CA TYR A 239 18.78 6.18 20.18
C TYR A 239 18.11 6.30 21.54
N LYS A 240 18.80 5.85 22.59
CA LYS A 240 18.34 5.85 23.99
C LYS A 240 16.94 5.25 24.15
N ASP A 241 16.14 5.81 25.06
CA ASP A 241 14.78 5.35 25.31
C ASP A 241 13.80 6.07 24.38
N TYR A 242 13.69 5.54 23.16
CA TYR A 242 12.90 6.12 22.08
C TYR A 242 11.38 5.97 22.25
N LEU A 243 10.94 5.19 23.23
CA LEU A 243 9.52 5.01 23.58
C LEU A 243 9.06 5.93 24.70
N GLN A 244 9.95 6.76 25.28
CA GLN A 244 9.57 7.73 26.32
C GLN A 244 8.77 8.91 25.72
N GLY A 245 7.70 9.29 26.44
CA GLY A 245 6.86 10.42 26.08
C GLY A 245 5.62 10.03 25.27
N GLU A 246 4.92 11.04 24.76
CA GLU A 246 3.66 10.85 24.05
C GLU A 246 3.87 10.36 22.59
N SER A 247 5.04 10.61 22.03
CA SER A 247 5.39 10.20 20.66
C SER A 247 6.90 10.06 20.46
N SER A 248 7.28 9.09 19.61
CA SER A 248 8.68 8.87 19.22
C SER A 248 9.08 9.77 18.05
N MET A 249 10.28 10.33 18.08
CA MET A 249 10.83 11.02 16.90
C MET A 249 11.35 9.97 15.91
N VAL A 250 10.81 9.94 14.69
CA VAL A 250 11.08 8.90 13.70
C VAL A 250 11.49 9.49 12.35
N ARG A 251 12.55 8.93 11.77
CA ARG A 251 12.91 9.13 10.36
C ARG A 251 12.82 7.79 9.62
N VAL A 252 11.91 7.69 8.66
CA VAL A 252 11.95 6.63 7.65
C VAL A 252 12.78 7.15 6.48
N HIS A 253 13.97 6.58 6.29
CA HIS A 253 14.93 6.97 5.26
C HIS A 253 15.00 5.92 4.16
N SER A 254 14.73 6.33 2.93
CA SER A 254 14.86 5.46 1.75
C SER A 254 16.31 5.46 1.27
N GLU A 255 16.87 4.27 1.05
CA GLU A 255 18.24 4.05 0.55
C GLU A 255 18.56 4.93 -0.66
N CYS A 256 19.73 5.55 -0.62
CA CYS A 256 20.29 6.32 -1.71
C CYS A 256 21.82 6.20 -1.69
N LEU A 257 22.37 5.13 -2.26
CA LEU A 257 23.79 4.81 -2.17
C LEU A 257 24.70 5.99 -2.58
N THR A 258 24.34 6.69 -3.66
CA THR A 258 25.14 7.82 -4.16
C THR A 258 25.12 9.02 -3.21
N GLY A 259 23.97 9.30 -2.57
CA GLY A 259 23.84 10.40 -1.61
C GLY A 259 24.37 10.04 -0.23
N ASP A 260 24.00 8.86 0.27
CA ASP A 260 24.26 8.47 1.66
C ASP A 260 25.72 8.05 1.89
N VAL A 261 26.35 7.36 0.92
CA VAL A 261 27.72 6.84 1.03
C VAL A 261 28.74 7.73 0.29
N PHE A 262 28.40 8.15 -0.94
CA PHE A 262 29.35 8.90 -1.79
C PHE A 262 29.13 10.41 -1.74
N SER A 263 28.23 10.91 -0.90
CA SER A 263 27.98 12.35 -0.72
C SER A 263 27.70 13.10 -2.03
N SER A 264 26.97 12.46 -2.95
CA SER A 264 26.62 13.04 -4.25
C SER A 264 25.82 14.34 -4.07
N ASN A 265 26.19 15.38 -4.79
CA ASN A 265 25.47 16.66 -4.81
C ASN A 265 24.25 16.65 -5.76
N LYS A 266 24.01 15.57 -6.54
CA LYS A 266 22.81 15.44 -7.40
C LYS A 266 21.50 15.27 -6.60
N CYS A 267 21.58 14.97 -5.30
CA CYS A 267 20.43 14.88 -4.41
C CYS A 267 20.78 15.40 -3.01
N ASP A 268 19.77 15.48 -2.14
CA ASP A 268 19.92 15.91 -0.74
C ASP A 268 19.84 14.75 0.28
N CYS A 269 19.85 13.47 -0.19
CA CYS A 269 19.56 12.30 0.65
C CYS A 269 20.56 12.13 1.80
N GLY A 270 21.86 12.10 1.52
CA GLY A 270 22.88 11.95 2.55
C GLY A 270 22.82 13.10 3.58
N TYR A 271 22.53 14.32 3.13
CA TYR A 271 22.37 15.44 4.04
C TYR A 271 21.13 15.28 4.93
N GLN A 272 20.01 14.77 4.38
CA GLN A 272 18.82 14.47 5.18
C GLN A 272 19.07 13.36 6.20
N LEU A 273 19.84 12.32 5.87
CA LEU A 273 20.21 11.27 6.81
C LEU A 273 21.03 11.83 7.97
N ASN A 274 22.08 12.56 7.66
CA ASN A 274 22.96 13.19 8.66
C ASN A 274 22.19 14.15 9.57
N ASN A 275 21.35 15.01 8.99
CA ASN A 275 20.50 15.95 9.74
C ASN A 275 19.48 15.21 10.62
N ALA A 276 18.92 14.09 10.17
CA ALA A 276 18.03 13.28 10.98
C ALA A 276 18.76 12.67 12.19
N MET A 277 19.99 12.13 12.00
CA MET A 277 20.81 11.62 13.09
C MET A 277 21.12 12.70 14.13
N GLU A 278 21.57 13.89 13.69
CA GLU A 278 21.81 15.04 14.58
C GLU A 278 20.55 15.45 15.33
N THR A 279 19.41 15.54 14.63
CA THR A 279 18.13 15.98 15.21
C THR A 279 17.67 15.01 16.28
N ILE A 280 17.75 13.71 16.04
CA ILE A 280 17.38 12.66 17.02
C ILE A 280 18.29 12.70 18.24
N VAL A 281 19.60 12.88 18.04
CA VAL A 281 20.54 13.00 19.18
C VAL A 281 20.31 14.28 19.98
N LYS A 282 20.04 15.41 19.33
CA LYS A 282 19.67 16.68 20.00
C LYS A 282 18.33 16.58 20.72
N ASN A 283 17.36 15.84 20.19
CA ASN A 283 16.09 15.55 20.86
C ASN A 283 16.27 14.67 22.11
N GLY A 284 17.36 13.89 22.17
CA GLY A 284 17.69 13.00 23.27
C GLY A 284 17.23 11.55 23.07
N SER A 285 16.32 11.27 22.14
CA SER A 285 15.84 9.94 21.80
C SER A 285 15.16 9.91 20.42
N GLY A 286 15.07 8.75 19.79
CA GLY A 286 14.34 8.57 18.54
C GLY A 286 14.82 7.37 17.71
N VAL A 287 14.29 7.25 16.50
CA VAL A 287 14.52 6.11 15.59
C VAL A 287 14.79 6.58 14.18
N ILE A 288 15.78 5.98 13.53
CA ILE A 288 15.99 6.05 12.09
C ILE A 288 15.75 4.68 11.51
N LEU A 289 14.76 4.52 10.69
CA LEU A 289 14.53 3.33 9.90
C LEU A 289 15.09 3.55 8.49
N TYR A 290 16.12 2.81 8.14
CA TYR A 290 16.76 2.86 6.83
C TYR A 290 16.21 1.71 5.97
N MET A 291 15.41 2.08 4.97
CA MET A 291 14.75 1.16 4.05
C MET A 291 15.66 0.85 2.88
N ARG A 292 16.12 -0.39 2.78
CA ARG A 292 16.90 -0.89 1.63
C ARG A 292 15.94 -1.30 0.50
N GLY A 293 16.47 -1.40 -0.72
CA GLY A 293 15.65 -1.66 -1.91
C GLY A 293 14.92 -0.43 -2.46
N HIS A 294 14.99 0.71 -1.79
CA HIS A 294 14.33 1.97 -2.20
C HIS A 294 15.20 2.86 -3.11
N GLU A 295 16.32 2.32 -3.64
CA GLU A 295 17.26 3.05 -4.49
C GLU A 295 16.57 3.61 -5.74
N GLY A 296 16.81 4.91 -6.01
CA GLY A 296 16.19 5.58 -7.15
C GLY A 296 14.65 5.62 -7.10
N ARG A 297 14.05 5.51 -5.89
CA ARG A 297 12.61 5.35 -5.65
C ARG A 297 12.06 3.98 -6.10
N GLY A 298 12.85 2.94 -5.87
CA GLY A 298 12.45 1.57 -6.21
C GLY A 298 12.96 1.06 -7.56
N ILE A 299 13.49 1.93 -8.44
CA ILE A 299 13.98 1.51 -9.77
C ILE A 299 15.36 0.81 -9.75
N GLY A 300 16.00 0.82 -8.60
CA GLY A 300 17.33 0.22 -8.41
C GLY A 300 18.50 1.07 -8.91
N LEU A 301 19.72 0.72 -8.45
CA LEU A 301 20.94 1.51 -8.68
C LEU A 301 21.27 1.68 -10.17
N GLY A 302 21.18 0.60 -10.96
CA GLY A 302 21.53 0.64 -12.38
C GLY A 302 20.64 1.60 -13.18
N ASN A 303 19.33 1.58 -12.95
CA ASN A 303 18.40 2.47 -13.63
C ASN A 303 18.48 3.90 -13.10
N LYS A 304 18.77 4.09 -11.82
CA LYS A 304 19.06 5.42 -11.27
C LYS A 304 20.25 6.08 -11.97
N ILE A 305 21.34 5.35 -12.26
CA ILE A 305 22.47 5.90 -12.97
C ILE A 305 22.10 6.22 -14.44
N LYS A 306 21.26 5.40 -15.08
CA LYS A 306 20.71 5.75 -16.41
C LYS A 306 19.84 7.01 -16.35
N ALA A 307 19.00 7.15 -15.32
CA ALA A 307 18.20 8.36 -15.10
C ALA A 307 19.10 9.61 -14.94
N TYR A 308 20.22 9.49 -14.23
CA TYR A 308 21.21 10.57 -14.13
C TYR A 308 21.78 10.97 -15.50
N SER A 309 22.06 10.01 -16.40
CA SER A 309 22.50 10.31 -17.78
C SER A 309 21.43 11.11 -18.56
N LEU A 310 20.16 10.72 -18.44
CA LEU A 310 19.07 11.46 -19.07
C LEU A 310 18.87 12.86 -18.48
N GLN A 311 19.12 13.03 -17.18
CA GLN A 311 19.10 14.35 -16.53
C GLN A 311 20.25 15.24 -17.01
N ASP A 312 21.43 14.68 -17.25
CA ASP A 312 22.55 15.41 -17.85
C ASP A 312 22.25 15.88 -19.30
N GLU A 313 21.31 15.20 -19.98
CA GLU A 313 20.76 15.58 -21.29
C GLU A 313 19.57 16.57 -21.20
N GLY A 314 19.15 16.97 -20.00
CA GLY A 314 18.14 18.00 -19.76
C GLY A 314 16.76 17.50 -19.33
N ALA A 315 16.56 16.20 -19.10
CA ALA A 315 15.33 15.68 -18.51
C ALA A 315 15.29 16.01 -16.99
N ASP A 316 14.10 16.23 -16.45
CA ASP A 316 13.96 16.25 -14.99
C ASP A 316 13.87 14.83 -14.39
N THR A 317 13.80 14.71 -13.06
CA THR A 317 13.79 13.41 -12.38
C THR A 317 12.58 12.56 -12.74
N VAL A 318 11.40 13.17 -12.89
CA VAL A 318 10.16 12.48 -13.26
C VAL A 318 10.22 12.02 -14.70
N GLU A 319 10.58 12.94 -15.61
CA GLU A 319 10.74 12.65 -17.03
C GLU A 319 11.78 11.57 -17.32
N ALA A 320 12.90 11.57 -16.58
CA ALA A 320 13.93 10.54 -16.72
C ALA A 320 13.41 9.15 -16.34
N ASN A 321 12.65 9.03 -15.25
CA ASN A 321 12.05 7.76 -14.84
C ASN A 321 11.01 7.28 -15.87
N LEU A 322 10.10 8.16 -16.31
CA LEU A 322 9.10 7.83 -17.33
C LEU A 322 9.73 7.38 -18.66
N LYS A 323 10.81 8.05 -19.12
CA LYS A 323 11.56 7.64 -20.32
C LYS A 323 12.19 6.25 -20.20
N LEU A 324 12.49 5.82 -18.98
CA LEU A 324 13.02 4.47 -18.71
C LEU A 324 11.92 3.43 -18.49
N GLY A 325 10.63 3.83 -18.60
CA GLY A 325 9.48 2.94 -18.40
C GLY A 325 9.17 2.68 -16.92
N PHE A 326 9.64 3.55 -16.03
CA PHE A 326 9.37 3.48 -14.60
C PHE A 326 8.46 4.64 -14.18
N GLU A 327 7.83 4.45 -13.07
CA GLU A 327 6.96 5.38 -12.40
C GLU A 327 7.72 6.45 -11.63
N MET A 328 6.95 7.45 -11.15
CA MET A 328 7.49 8.54 -10.36
C MET A 328 8.02 8.06 -9.00
N ASP A 329 7.33 7.11 -8.36
CA ASP A 329 7.71 6.55 -7.04
C ASP A 329 7.15 5.12 -6.88
N GLN A 330 8.03 4.12 -6.77
CA GLN A 330 7.69 2.69 -6.61
C GLN A 330 8.02 2.18 -5.20
N ARG A 331 8.19 3.08 -4.21
CA ARG A 331 8.56 2.68 -2.87
C ARG A 331 7.34 2.24 -2.09
N ASP A 332 7.48 1.11 -1.41
CA ASP A 332 6.52 0.63 -0.43
C ASP A 332 6.96 0.99 1.00
N TYR A 333 6.02 1.49 1.78
CA TYR A 333 6.25 1.86 3.17
C TYR A 333 5.62 0.88 4.18
N GLY A 334 4.85 -0.11 3.72
CA GLY A 334 4.20 -1.11 4.56
C GLY A 334 5.18 -1.88 5.43
N THR A 335 6.23 -2.45 4.82
CA THR A 335 7.30 -3.12 5.58
C THR A 335 7.94 -2.20 6.62
N GLY A 336 8.12 -0.90 6.28
CA GLY A 336 8.62 0.09 7.23
C GLY A 336 7.69 0.32 8.41
N ALA A 337 6.38 0.39 8.15
CA ALA A 337 5.38 0.51 9.21
C ALA A 337 5.38 -0.69 10.16
N LEU A 338 5.50 -1.90 9.61
CA LEU A 338 5.56 -3.13 10.40
C LEU A 338 6.80 -3.20 11.30
N ILE A 339 7.97 -2.76 10.79
CA ILE A 339 9.20 -2.66 11.60
C ILE A 339 9.03 -1.65 12.73
N LEU A 340 8.44 -0.49 12.47
CA LEU A 340 8.18 0.51 13.51
C LEU A 340 7.21 0.00 14.58
N ARG A 341 6.18 -0.75 14.20
CA ARG A 341 5.27 -1.41 15.14
C ARG A 341 5.96 -2.48 15.98
N ASP A 342 6.82 -3.30 15.38
CA ASP A 342 7.60 -4.32 16.10
C ASP A 342 8.56 -3.68 17.12
N LEU A 343 9.08 -2.49 16.83
CA LEU A 343 9.83 -1.65 17.76
C LEU A 343 8.94 -1.01 18.86
N GLY A 344 7.62 -1.22 18.85
CA GLY A 344 6.68 -0.70 19.84
C GLY A 344 6.22 0.73 19.61
N ILE A 345 6.50 1.31 18.43
CA ILE A 345 6.09 2.67 18.08
C ILE A 345 4.61 2.64 17.65
N THR A 346 3.81 3.51 18.25
CA THR A 346 2.40 3.73 17.89
C THR A 346 2.15 5.18 17.51
N ASN A 347 2.70 6.12 18.28
CA ASN A 347 2.61 7.56 18.02
C ASN A 347 3.99 8.10 17.63
N MET A 348 4.05 8.91 16.59
CA MET A 348 5.34 9.45 16.14
C MET A 348 5.30 10.90 15.73
N ASN A 349 6.44 11.59 15.93
CA ASN A 349 6.80 12.81 15.22
C ASN A 349 7.66 12.42 14.02
N LEU A 350 7.08 12.48 12.82
CA LEU A 350 7.73 12.02 11.60
C LEU A 350 8.61 13.10 10.98
N LEU A 351 9.91 12.82 10.85
CA LEU A 351 10.88 13.68 10.17
C LEU A 351 10.77 13.46 8.65
N THR A 352 9.97 14.29 7.97
CA THR A 352 9.74 14.17 6.52
C THR A 352 9.32 15.45 5.84
N ASN A 353 9.68 15.62 4.57
CA ASN A 353 9.16 16.64 3.67
C ASN A 353 8.14 16.08 2.66
N ASN A 354 7.97 14.75 2.62
CA ASN A 354 7.08 14.07 1.68
C ASN A 354 5.74 13.73 2.37
N PRO A 355 4.61 14.34 1.96
CA PRO A 355 3.30 14.04 2.52
C PRO A 355 2.83 12.60 2.25
N ASN A 356 3.18 12.01 1.09
CA ASN A 356 2.78 10.64 0.75
C ASN A 356 3.33 9.59 1.71
N LYS A 357 4.45 9.85 2.39
CA LYS A 357 4.96 8.95 3.45
C LYS A 357 4.00 8.83 4.63
N ARG A 358 3.15 9.83 4.85
CA ARG A 358 2.19 9.83 5.92
C ARG A 358 1.11 8.78 5.68
N ALA A 359 0.43 8.83 4.55
CA ALA A 359 -0.63 7.88 4.20
C ALA A 359 -0.14 6.42 4.23
N GLY A 360 1.07 6.15 3.70
CA GLY A 360 1.67 4.81 3.70
C GLY A 360 2.01 4.25 5.10
N LEU A 361 2.05 5.08 6.16
CA LEU A 361 2.32 4.64 7.53
C LEU A 361 1.04 4.57 8.38
N GLU A 362 0.13 5.53 8.21
CA GLU A 362 -1.11 5.63 9.01
C GLU A 362 -2.05 4.45 8.75
N GLY A 363 -2.15 3.98 7.50
CA GLY A 363 -2.92 2.78 7.13
C GLY A 363 -2.53 1.50 7.88
N PHE A 364 -1.35 1.48 8.51
CA PHE A 364 -0.85 0.36 9.34
C PHE A 364 -1.04 0.60 10.85
N GLY A 365 -1.88 1.55 11.25
CA GLY A 365 -2.16 1.84 12.66
C GLY A 365 -1.07 2.60 13.39
N LEU A 366 -0.18 3.27 12.66
CA LEU A 366 0.76 4.24 13.19
C LEU A 366 0.10 5.64 13.18
N ASN A 367 0.18 6.35 14.29
CA ASN A 367 -0.39 7.69 14.41
C ASN A 367 0.72 8.75 14.27
N ILE A 368 0.62 9.59 13.26
CA ILE A 368 1.56 10.71 13.05
C ILE A 368 1.01 11.96 13.73
N VAL A 369 1.40 12.15 15.00
CA VAL A 369 0.94 13.28 15.81
C VAL A 369 1.59 14.61 15.42
N LYS A 370 2.75 14.55 14.74
CA LYS A 370 3.47 15.73 14.27
C LYS A 370 4.35 15.38 13.08
N ARG A 371 4.44 16.32 12.13
CA ARG A 371 5.43 16.33 11.06
C ARG A 371 6.51 17.39 11.36
N THR A 372 7.76 16.99 11.26
CA THR A 372 8.89 17.91 11.35
C THR A 372 9.68 17.87 10.04
N PRO A 373 9.78 18.99 9.32
CA PRO A 373 10.50 19.02 8.05
C PRO A 373 12.01 18.90 8.29
N LEU A 374 12.69 18.20 7.36
CA LEU A 374 14.16 18.12 7.32
C LEU A 374 14.69 19.06 6.25
N LYS A 375 15.36 20.14 6.66
CA LYS A 375 16.01 21.06 5.72
C LYS A 375 17.16 20.33 5.03
N GLY A 376 17.14 20.27 3.71
CA GLY A 376 18.22 19.77 2.88
C GLY A 376 19.26 20.86 2.59
N LYS A 377 20.44 20.45 2.10
CA LYS A 377 21.43 21.41 1.57
C LYS A 377 21.06 21.73 0.12
N ILE A 378 20.88 22.99 -0.20
CA ILE A 378 20.69 23.46 -1.57
C ILE A 378 22.07 23.69 -2.19
N THR A 379 22.32 23.07 -3.33
CA THR A 379 23.52 23.27 -4.15
C THR A 379 23.10 23.64 -5.58
N ASN A 380 24.03 24.10 -6.39
CA ASN A 380 23.73 24.41 -7.79
C ASN A 380 23.31 23.12 -8.56
N GLU A 381 23.85 21.97 -8.15
CA GLU A 381 23.62 20.68 -8.81
C GLU A 381 22.28 20.03 -8.43
N ASN A 382 21.70 20.36 -7.25
CA ASN A 382 20.44 19.78 -6.80
C ASN A 382 19.26 20.76 -6.80
N SER A 383 19.44 22.02 -7.18
CA SER A 383 18.35 23.01 -7.18
C SER A 383 17.16 22.56 -8.03
N SER A 384 17.40 22.13 -9.27
CA SER A 384 16.32 21.62 -10.14
C SER A 384 15.65 20.35 -9.61
N TYR A 385 16.39 19.49 -8.92
CA TYR A 385 15.84 18.30 -8.25
C TYR A 385 14.92 18.68 -7.08
N LEU A 386 15.30 19.69 -6.27
CA LEU A 386 14.46 20.18 -5.17
C LEU A 386 13.22 20.91 -5.70
N ASP A 387 13.35 21.69 -6.78
CA ASP A 387 12.22 22.35 -7.43
C ASP A 387 11.22 21.31 -7.99
N THR A 388 11.72 20.21 -8.56
CA THR A 388 10.86 19.10 -9.01
C THR A 388 10.13 18.45 -7.85
N LYS A 389 10.80 18.23 -6.71
CA LYS A 389 10.17 17.69 -5.49
C LYS A 389 9.03 18.58 -4.99
N GLU A 390 9.23 19.89 -4.95
CA GLU A 390 8.23 20.84 -4.47
C GLU A 390 7.06 20.97 -5.45
N ASN A 391 7.35 21.23 -6.73
CA ASN A 391 6.34 21.61 -7.72
C ASN A 391 5.59 20.43 -8.36
N LYS A 392 6.26 19.26 -8.54
CA LYS A 392 5.67 18.09 -9.20
C LYS A 392 5.32 16.96 -8.24
N MET A 393 5.86 16.97 -7.00
CA MET A 393 5.72 15.86 -6.06
C MET A 393 5.15 16.28 -4.69
N GLY A 394 4.70 17.51 -4.56
CA GLY A 394 4.00 18.00 -3.37
C GLY A 394 4.85 18.04 -2.09
N HIS A 395 6.19 18.01 -2.19
CA HIS A 395 7.03 18.15 -1.00
C HIS A 395 6.84 19.50 -0.32
N ASN A 396 6.64 19.49 1.00
CA ASN A 396 6.52 20.72 1.81
C ASN A 396 7.74 20.86 2.72
N PHE A 397 8.51 21.94 2.53
CA PHE A 397 9.71 22.26 3.30
C PHE A 397 9.44 23.22 4.46
N ASN A 398 8.20 23.68 4.65
CA ASN A 398 7.79 24.56 5.71
C ASN A 398 7.29 23.77 6.94
N GLU A 399 7.40 24.38 8.13
CA GLU A 399 6.77 23.84 9.34
C GLU A 399 5.24 24.09 9.27
N GLU A 400 4.47 23.08 9.61
CA GLU A 400 3.03 23.16 9.84
C GLU A 400 2.76 23.24 11.34
#